data_65dcf8cd6d5a93b3079f64d895d44fd3
#
_entry.id   65dcf8cd6d5a93b3079f64d895d44fd3
#
_cell.length_a   1.000
_cell.length_b   1.000
_cell.length_c   1.000
_cell.angle_alpha   90.00
_cell.angle_beta   90.00
_cell.angle_gamma   90.00
#
_symmetry.space_group_name_H-M   'P 1'
#
loop_
_entity.id
_entity.type
_entity.pdbx_description
1 polymer ?
#
loop_
_entity_poly.entity_id
_entity_poly.type
_entity_poly.pdbx_seq_one_letter_code
_entity_poly.pdbx_strand_id
1 'polypeptide(L)'
;MQFPSACRRSAAAFAAVTAVILSGASTPAFAAQDPVKYVNLGDSYSAGWGSLAPTAAVNPAFGSPACLHGGPDDVALLDQLQSVALTGDYACAGATVGATTSGIPTIAQQAAKASLDGALNSTTGLVTLTAGGNDVNFGQIIAACAADTSPQATGCQAAAAYGVQLANGVDVAGTVGTIRGYAANAKIAWLGYPRLFATAGESTTVIAGGGVMSAAAAAVFDKGTDQLNAVLAAKARSAGAQFVDVATKFNGHEIGSSGSWFNLGQYTQFNFHPTADGYSKGYYPAMVSAIKPAQLVKG
;
A
#
# COMPACT_ATOMS: atom_id res chain seq x y z
N MET A 1 -85.97 -16.93 52.20
CA MET A 1 -86.13 -18.03 53.16
C MET A 1 -84.95 -18.97 53.02
N GLN A 2 -84.25 -19.15 54.09
CA GLN A 2 -83.35 -20.24 54.48
C GLN A 2 -82.25 -20.71 53.48
N PHE A 3 -81.02 -20.45 53.89
CA PHE A 3 -79.79 -21.13 53.48
C PHE A 3 -79.69 -22.58 54.03
N PRO A 4 -78.93 -23.44 53.41
CA PRO A 4 -77.93 -24.06 54.26
C PRO A 4 -76.49 -24.05 53.66
N SER A 5 -75.58 -24.02 54.60
CA SER A 5 -74.17 -24.08 54.58
C SER A 5 -73.57 -25.34 53.88
N ALA A 6 -72.55 -25.20 53.08
CA ALA A 6 -71.69 -26.30 52.68
C ALA A 6 -70.24 -26.04 53.03
N CYS A 7 -69.64 -26.99 53.69
CA CYS A 7 -68.33 -27.11 54.27
C CYS A 7 -67.24 -27.04 53.20
N ARG A 8 -66.27 -26.14 53.35
CA ARG A 8 -65.06 -26.12 52.51
C ARG A 8 -63.96 -26.95 53.18
N ARG A 9 -63.54 -27.98 52.47
CA ARG A 9 -62.33 -28.69 52.82
C ARG A 9 -61.16 -28.03 52.04
N SER A 10 -60.20 -27.49 52.81
CA SER A 10 -58.96 -26.95 52.27
C SER A 10 -58.01 -28.06 51.95
N ALA A 11 -57.65 -28.18 50.68
CA ALA A 11 -56.50 -29.01 50.21
C ALA A 11 -55.28 -28.14 50.12
N ALA A 12 -54.26 -28.41 50.90
CA ALA A 12 -52.95 -27.76 50.80
C ALA A 12 -52.18 -28.41 49.69
N ALA A 13 -51.91 -27.65 48.60
CA ALA A 13 -50.99 -28.12 47.54
C ALA A 13 -49.55 -27.67 47.90
N PHE A 14 -48.71 -28.63 48.12
CA PHE A 14 -47.26 -28.39 48.20
C PHE A 14 -46.70 -28.15 46.79
N ALA A 15 -46.25 -26.94 46.49
CA ALA A 15 -45.50 -26.64 45.32
C ALA A 15 -44.03 -26.94 45.56
N ALA A 16 -43.50 -27.99 44.91
CA ALA A 16 -42.08 -28.27 44.87
C ALA A 16 -41.41 -27.30 43.92
N VAL A 17 -40.62 -26.37 44.39
CA VAL A 17 -39.76 -25.49 43.57
C VAL A 17 -38.51 -26.28 43.24
N THR A 18 -38.44 -26.72 42.00
CA THR A 18 -37.22 -27.32 41.42
C THR A 18 -36.28 -26.17 40.99
N ALA A 19 -35.24 -25.90 41.77
CA ALA A 19 -34.19 -24.97 41.38
C ALA A 19 -33.34 -25.60 40.27
N VAL A 20 -33.51 -25.13 39.04
CA VAL A 20 -32.61 -25.44 37.94
C VAL A 20 -31.35 -24.60 38.13
N ILE A 21 -30.26 -25.25 38.56
CA ILE A 21 -28.94 -24.63 38.57
C ILE A 21 -28.48 -24.62 37.12
N LEU A 22 -28.60 -23.48 36.40
CA LEU A 22 -27.90 -23.22 35.18
C LEU A 22 -26.39 -23.10 35.52
N SER A 23 -25.64 -24.20 35.41
CA SER A 23 -24.21 -24.15 35.33
C SER A 23 -23.83 -23.42 34.02
N GLY A 24 -23.61 -22.14 34.14
CA GLY A 24 -23.05 -21.33 33.04
C GLY A 24 -21.68 -21.86 32.69
N ALA A 25 -21.57 -22.61 31.61
CA ALA A 25 -20.29 -22.89 30.99
C ALA A 25 -19.73 -21.54 30.51
N SER A 26 -18.81 -20.97 31.30
CA SER A 26 -18.00 -19.84 30.84
C SER A 26 -17.19 -20.35 29.65
N THR A 27 -17.58 -19.98 28.43
CA THR A 27 -16.73 -20.12 27.26
C THR A 27 -15.44 -19.37 27.58
N PRO A 28 -14.26 -20.03 27.42
CA PRO A 28 -13.00 -19.32 27.59
C PRO A 28 -13.01 -18.12 26.64
N ALA A 29 -12.95 -16.92 27.18
CA ALA A 29 -12.69 -15.74 26.39
C ALA A 29 -11.30 -15.95 25.79
N PHE A 30 -11.24 -16.20 24.49
CA PHE A 30 -9.95 -16.14 23.77
C PHE A 30 -9.42 -14.72 23.99
N ALA A 31 -8.27 -14.62 24.64
CA ALA A 31 -7.58 -13.35 24.78
C ALA A 31 -7.38 -12.78 23.37
N ALA A 32 -7.85 -11.56 23.14
CA ALA A 32 -7.60 -10.88 21.88
C ALA A 32 -6.07 -10.81 21.70
N GLN A 33 -5.58 -11.32 20.59
CA GLN A 33 -4.14 -11.25 20.30
C GLN A 33 -3.80 -9.77 20.00
N ASP A 34 -2.63 -9.33 20.46
CA ASP A 34 -2.15 -8.00 20.17
C ASP A 34 -1.99 -7.80 18.66
N PRO A 35 -2.37 -6.64 18.12
CA PRO A 35 -2.18 -6.36 16.71
C PRO A 35 -0.70 -6.34 16.34
N VAL A 36 -0.40 -6.75 15.12
CA VAL A 36 0.96 -6.72 14.57
C VAL A 36 1.42 -5.28 14.41
N LYS A 37 2.54 -4.91 15.00
CA LYS A 37 3.16 -3.59 14.83
C LYS A 37 3.62 -3.44 13.39
N TYR A 38 3.24 -2.34 12.77
CA TYR A 38 3.41 -2.05 11.36
C TYR A 38 4.14 -0.74 11.13
N VAL A 39 5.13 -0.75 10.24
CA VAL A 39 5.84 0.45 9.76
C VAL A 39 5.71 0.54 8.25
N ASN A 40 5.39 1.72 7.74
CA ASN A 40 5.41 2.03 6.32
C ASN A 40 6.65 2.87 5.97
N LEU A 41 7.31 2.51 4.87
CA LEU A 41 8.42 3.21 4.25
C LEU A 41 8.10 3.40 2.78
N GLY A 42 8.93 4.15 2.06
CA GLY A 42 8.85 4.13 0.61
C GLY A 42 8.83 5.50 -0.05
N ASP A 43 8.46 5.48 -1.32
CA ASP A 43 8.39 6.64 -2.19
C ASP A 43 6.97 7.27 -2.22
N SER A 44 6.65 8.01 -3.28
CA SER A 44 5.36 8.71 -3.42
C SER A 44 4.14 7.76 -3.40
N TYR A 45 4.29 6.52 -3.90
CA TYR A 45 3.21 5.56 -3.91
C TYR A 45 2.91 4.99 -2.52
N SER A 46 3.93 4.85 -1.67
CA SER A 46 3.75 4.50 -0.25
C SER A 46 3.38 5.71 0.62
N ALA A 47 3.65 6.93 0.14
CA ALA A 47 3.30 8.17 0.85
C ALA A 47 1.88 8.66 0.57
N GLY A 48 1.05 7.90 -0.12
CA GLY A 48 -0.32 8.30 -0.47
C GLY A 48 -0.40 9.53 -1.39
N TRP A 49 0.68 9.81 -2.16
CA TRP A 49 0.76 11.01 -2.99
C TRP A 49 -0.33 11.02 -4.06
N GLY A 50 -1.15 12.06 -4.06
CA GLY A 50 -2.28 12.16 -4.98
C GLY A 50 -3.63 11.69 -4.42
N SER A 51 -3.67 10.98 -3.31
CA SER A 51 -4.92 10.50 -2.69
C SER A 51 -5.90 11.62 -2.38
N LEU A 52 -5.40 12.74 -1.86
CA LEU A 52 -6.17 13.95 -1.57
C LEU A 52 -5.76 15.15 -2.44
N ALA A 53 -5.35 14.91 -3.70
CA ALA A 53 -5.03 16.04 -4.58
C ALA A 53 -6.19 17.08 -4.59
N PRO A 54 -5.91 18.38 -4.45
CA PRO A 54 -4.59 19.03 -4.58
C PRO A 54 -3.80 19.19 -3.27
N THR A 55 -4.14 18.53 -2.19
CA THR A 55 -3.51 18.72 -0.89
C THR A 55 -2.37 17.72 -0.67
N ALA A 56 -1.32 18.21 -0.03
CA ALA A 56 -0.20 17.42 0.48
C ALA A 56 0.31 18.08 1.75
N ALA A 57 0.98 17.32 2.57
CA ALA A 57 1.55 17.79 3.83
C ALA A 57 3.03 17.40 3.94
N VAL A 58 3.73 18.06 4.84
CA VAL A 58 5.05 17.59 5.30
C VAL A 58 4.82 16.34 6.14
N ASN A 59 5.60 15.29 5.89
CA ASN A 59 5.54 14.09 6.72
C ASN A 59 5.97 14.46 8.17
N PRO A 60 5.07 14.25 9.17
CA PRO A 60 5.34 14.68 10.54
C PRO A 60 6.55 13.97 11.18
N ALA A 61 6.90 12.75 10.71
CA ALA A 61 8.06 12.02 11.20
C ALA A 61 9.39 12.74 10.90
N PHE A 62 9.44 13.50 9.81
CA PHE A 62 10.63 14.24 9.41
C PHE A 62 10.54 15.73 9.74
N GLY A 63 9.35 16.33 9.73
CA GLY A 63 9.15 17.75 9.92
C GLY A 63 9.87 18.62 8.88
N SER A 64 10.27 18.04 7.75
CA SER A 64 11.05 18.67 6.69
C SER A 64 10.26 18.79 5.40
N PRO A 65 10.27 19.96 4.72
CA PRO A 65 9.62 20.11 3.42
C PRO A 65 10.23 19.22 2.32
N ALA A 66 11.38 18.60 2.57
CA ALA A 66 11.95 17.61 1.66
C ALA A 66 11.21 16.26 1.71
N CYS A 67 10.45 15.98 2.76
CA CYS A 67 9.64 14.76 2.86
C CYS A 67 8.16 15.11 2.84
N LEU A 68 7.56 15.02 1.68
CA LEU A 68 6.14 15.26 1.46
C LEU A 68 5.34 13.96 1.49
N HIS A 69 4.13 14.06 2.01
CA HIS A 69 3.18 12.97 2.21
C HIS A 69 1.80 13.39 1.73
N GLY A 70 1.05 12.46 1.17
CA GLY A 70 -0.36 12.65 0.82
C GLY A 70 -1.27 12.06 1.89
N GLY A 71 -2.12 11.14 1.51
CA GLY A 71 -3.00 10.38 2.39
C GLY A 71 -4.40 10.96 2.52
N PRO A 72 -5.38 10.25 3.16
CA PRO A 72 -5.30 8.84 3.54
C PRO A 72 -5.19 7.91 2.32
N ASP A 73 -4.57 6.75 2.52
CA ASP A 73 -4.21 5.80 1.47
C ASP A 73 -4.45 4.34 1.92
N ASP A 74 -3.81 3.40 1.25
CA ASP A 74 -3.84 1.97 1.57
C ASP A 74 -3.19 1.65 2.93
N VAL A 75 -2.21 2.46 3.38
CA VAL A 75 -1.57 2.34 4.71
C VAL A 75 -2.57 2.68 5.81
N ALA A 76 -3.30 3.79 5.67
CA ALA A 76 -4.34 4.19 6.59
C ALA A 76 -5.51 3.18 6.63
N LEU A 77 -5.84 2.55 5.50
CA LEU A 77 -6.84 1.48 5.45
C LEU A 77 -6.36 0.20 6.11
N LEU A 78 -5.08 -0.13 5.98
CA LEU A 78 -4.49 -1.30 6.63
C LEU A 78 -4.48 -1.14 8.16
N ASP A 79 -4.22 0.07 8.66
CA ASP A 79 -4.25 0.40 10.09
C ASP A 79 -5.65 0.28 10.72
N GLN A 80 -6.72 0.35 9.91
CA GLN A 80 -8.09 0.13 10.41
C GLN A 80 -8.40 -1.34 10.73
N LEU A 81 -7.53 -2.27 10.32
CA LEU A 81 -7.71 -3.69 10.64
C LEU A 81 -7.32 -3.97 12.09
N GLN A 82 -8.17 -4.67 12.84
CA GLN A 82 -7.89 -5.06 14.23
C GLN A 82 -6.61 -5.91 14.39
N SER A 83 -6.12 -6.51 13.30
CA SER A 83 -4.93 -7.36 13.31
C SER A 83 -3.61 -6.59 13.10
N VAL A 84 -3.66 -5.29 12.83
CA VAL A 84 -2.50 -4.45 12.53
C VAL A 84 -2.57 -3.16 13.34
N ALA A 85 -1.41 -2.65 13.76
CA ALA A 85 -1.30 -1.33 14.41
C ALA A 85 -0.14 -0.57 13.76
N LEU A 86 -0.43 0.51 13.05
CA LEU A 86 0.57 1.39 12.45
C LEU A 86 1.36 2.09 13.57
N THR A 87 2.65 1.81 13.64
CA THR A 87 3.57 2.44 14.61
C THR A 87 4.30 3.64 14.02
N GLY A 88 4.32 3.76 12.70
CA GLY A 88 4.88 4.92 12.03
C GLY A 88 4.82 4.82 10.52
N ASP A 89 4.61 5.97 9.87
CA ASP A 89 4.67 6.14 8.43
C ASP A 89 5.80 7.12 8.10
N TYR A 90 6.82 6.60 7.42
CA TYR A 90 8.06 7.33 7.09
C TYR A 90 8.25 7.51 5.58
N ALA A 91 7.25 7.16 4.77
CA ALA A 91 7.33 7.30 3.33
C ALA A 91 7.42 8.78 2.92
N CYS A 92 8.22 9.07 1.89
CA CYS A 92 8.44 10.41 1.36
C CYS A 92 8.28 10.42 -0.15
N ALA A 93 7.45 11.31 -0.68
CA ALA A 93 7.34 11.49 -2.13
C ALA A 93 8.70 11.80 -2.74
N GLY A 94 9.09 11.05 -3.78
CA GLY A 94 10.38 11.19 -4.46
C GLY A 94 11.54 10.40 -3.85
N ALA A 95 11.32 9.62 -2.79
CA ALA A 95 12.37 8.82 -2.17
C ALA A 95 12.95 7.77 -3.12
N THR A 96 14.24 7.48 -2.95
CA THR A 96 15.01 6.50 -3.71
C THR A 96 15.61 5.44 -2.78
N VAL A 97 15.98 4.30 -3.35
CA VAL A 97 16.85 3.31 -2.69
C VAL A 97 18.28 3.82 -2.64
N GLY A 98 18.76 4.33 -3.77
CA GLY A 98 20.08 4.93 -3.90
C GLY A 98 20.18 6.31 -3.25
N ALA A 99 21.42 6.85 -3.17
CA ALA A 99 21.65 8.19 -2.71
C ALA A 99 21.04 9.24 -3.65
N THR A 100 20.50 10.31 -3.09
CA THR A 100 19.93 11.43 -3.84
C THR A 100 20.56 12.75 -3.40
N THR A 101 20.60 13.72 -4.31
CA THR A 101 21.03 15.10 -4.00
C THR A 101 19.86 16.00 -3.62
N SER A 102 18.62 15.50 -3.69
CA SER A 102 17.40 16.29 -3.45
C SER A 102 17.13 16.61 -1.97
N GLY A 103 17.86 15.99 -1.04
CA GLY A 103 17.58 16.08 0.39
C GLY A 103 16.36 15.27 0.85
N ILE A 104 15.71 14.56 -0.05
CA ILE A 104 14.62 13.62 0.30
C ILE A 104 15.23 12.39 0.97
N PRO A 105 14.74 11.94 2.14
CA PRO A 105 15.27 10.76 2.81
C PRO A 105 15.18 9.50 1.94
N THR A 106 16.30 8.81 1.77
CA THR A 106 16.34 7.48 1.14
C THR A 106 15.59 6.45 1.98
N ILE A 107 15.23 5.29 1.40
CA ILE A 107 14.56 4.22 2.14
C ILE A 107 15.38 3.79 3.37
N ALA A 108 16.70 3.70 3.24
CA ALA A 108 17.58 3.39 4.37
C ALA A 108 17.54 4.47 5.47
N GLN A 109 17.50 5.75 5.09
CA GLN A 109 17.36 6.86 6.05
C GLN A 109 15.98 6.88 6.71
N GLN A 110 14.92 6.53 5.99
CA GLN A 110 13.58 6.36 6.56
C GLN A 110 13.58 5.22 7.61
N ALA A 111 14.16 4.07 7.30
CA ALA A 111 14.28 2.96 8.24
C ALA A 111 15.12 3.33 9.49
N ALA A 112 16.21 4.05 9.31
CA ALA A 112 17.03 4.54 10.43
C ALA A 112 16.24 5.52 11.32
N LYS A 113 15.50 6.46 10.70
CA LYS A 113 14.64 7.40 11.45
C LYS A 113 13.55 6.67 12.21
N ALA A 114 12.86 5.72 11.56
CA ALA A 114 11.84 4.89 12.20
C ALA A 114 12.38 4.11 13.40
N SER A 115 13.63 3.64 13.32
CA SER A 115 14.30 2.96 14.43
C SER A 115 14.66 3.94 15.55
N LEU A 116 15.17 5.12 15.24
CA LEU A 116 15.48 6.16 16.24
C LEU A 116 14.25 6.63 17.00
N ASP A 117 13.10 6.71 16.33
CA ASP A 117 11.81 7.05 16.93
C ASP A 117 11.18 5.87 17.71
N GLY A 118 11.79 4.69 17.67
CA GLY A 118 11.29 3.49 18.32
C GLY A 118 10.13 2.80 17.61
N ALA A 119 9.73 3.26 16.41
CA ALA A 119 8.66 2.66 15.62
C ALA A 119 9.11 1.35 14.95
N LEU A 120 10.34 1.34 14.39
CA LEU A 120 10.94 0.16 13.79
C LEU A 120 11.92 -0.50 14.76
N ASN A 121 11.58 -1.67 15.27
CA ASN A 121 12.38 -2.38 16.28
C ASN A 121 12.11 -3.89 16.23
N SER A 122 12.72 -4.67 17.14
CA SER A 122 12.61 -6.13 17.18
C SER A 122 11.18 -6.67 17.36
N THR A 123 10.23 -5.84 17.79
CA THR A 123 8.80 -6.20 17.93
C THR A 123 7.96 -5.82 16.70
N THR A 124 8.53 -5.15 15.72
CA THR A 124 7.85 -4.84 14.45
C THR A 124 7.61 -6.12 13.67
N GLY A 125 6.37 -6.42 13.33
CA GLY A 125 5.99 -7.64 12.63
C GLY A 125 5.71 -7.46 11.14
N LEU A 126 5.49 -6.21 10.69
CA LEU A 126 5.21 -5.89 9.30
C LEU A 126 5.92 -4.60 8.89
N VAL A 127 6.54 -4.63 7.71
CA VAL A 127 7.04 -3.43 7.01
C VAL A 127 6.57 -3.48 5.57
N THR A 128 5.97 -2.39 5.08
CA THR A 128 5.61 -2.24 3.66
C THR A 128 6.41 -1.12 3.03
N LEU A 129 6.66 -1.21 1.73
CA LEU A 129 7.28 -0.14 0.97
C LEU A 129 7.05 -0.27 -0.53
N THR A 130 6.96 0.87 -1.23
CA THR A 130 7.24 1.00 -2.66
C THR A 130 8.59 1.68 -2.81
N ALA A 131 9.44 1.20 -3.69
CA ALA A 131 10.73 1.84 -3.99
C ALA A 131 11.32 1.32 -5.31
N GLY A 132 12.10 2.16 -5.97
CA GLY A 132 12.79 1.83 -7.22
C GLY A 132 12.31 2.64 -8.43
N GLY A 133 11.08 3.17 -8.41
CA GLY A 133 10.54 3.99 -9.48
C GLY A 133 11.35 5.27 -9.72
N ASN A 134 11.73 5.95 -8.66
CA ASN A 134 12.58 7.15 -8.75
C ASN A 134 14.02 6.82 -9.15
N ASP A 135 14.54 5.67 -8.74
CA ASP A 135 15.89 5.21 -9.08
C ASP A 135 16.05 4.96 -10.59
N VAL A 136 14.97 4.63 -11.29
CA VAL A 136 14.97 4.41 -12.75
C VAL A 136 14.67 5.67 -13.56
N ASN A 137 14.61 6.83 -12.95
CA ASN A 137 14.28 8.10 -13.60
C ASN A 137 12.90 8.10 -14.28
N PHE A 138 11.90 7.57 -13.62
CA PHE A 138 10.52 7.42 -14.09
C PHE A 138 9.98 8.66 -14.83
N GLY A 139 10.13 9.87 -14.26
CA GLY A 139 9.66 11.09 -14.89
C GLY A 139 10.32 11.40 -16.24
N GLN A 140 11.62 11.07 -16.40
CA GLN A 140 12.33 11.27 -17.64
C GLN A 140 11.89 10.26 -18.71
N ILE A 141 11.56 9.03 -18.30
CA ILE A 141 11.02 8.02 -19.22
C ILE A 141 9.64 8.47 -19.72
N ILE A 142 8.76 8.97 -18.85
CA ILE A 142 7.46 9.52 -19.26
C ILE A 142 7.65 10.68 -20.25
N ALA A 143 8.55 11.61 -19.97
CA ALA A 143 8.80 12.75 -20.84
C ALA A 143 9.33 12.31 -22.22
N ALA A 144 10.24 11.35 -22.28
CA ALA A 144 10.77 10.78 -23.52
C ALA A 144 9.69 10.07 -24.34
N CYS A 145 8.82 9.29 -23.67
CA CYS A 145 7.71 8.60 -24.31
C CYS A 145 6.65 9.58 -24.86
N ALA A 146 6.38 10.66 -24.12
CA ALA A 146 5.45 11.70 -24.53
C ALA A 146 5.97 12.53 -25.72
N ALA A 147 7.27 12.75 -25.78
CA ALA A 147 7.89 13.46 -26.87
C ALA A 147 8.07 12.61 -28.16
N ASP A 148 7.88 11.28 -28.06
CA ASP A 148 8.11 10.38 -29.18
C ASP A 148 6.90 10.26 -30.10
N THR A 149 7.01 10.89 -31.26
CA THR A 149 5.99 10.86 -32.32
C THR A 149 6.25 9.77 -33.37
N SER A 150 7.30 8.98 -33.23
CA SER A 150 7.60 7.93 -34.18
C SER A 150 6.57 6.78 -34.11
N PRO A 151 6.19 6.18 -35.23
CA PRO A 151 5.19 5.11 -35.24
C PRO A 151 5.58 3.89 -34.38
N GLN A 152 6.86 3.66 -34.18
CA GLN A 152 7.42 2.56 -33.41
C GLN A 152 7.82 2.94 -31.99
N ALA A 153 7.63 4.21 -31.60
CA ALA A 153 8.04 4.75 -30.30
C ALA A 153 9.52 4.44 -29.94
N THR A 154 10.43 4.65 -30.88
CA THR A 154 11.84 4.24 -30.74
C THR A 154 12.60 5.00 -29.65
N GLY A 155 12.30 6.30 -29.46
CA GLY A 155 12.84 7.09 -28.35
C GLY A 155 12.32 6.63 -26.99
N CYS A 156 11.02 6.32 -26.91
CA CYS A 156 10.42 5.73 -25.73
C CYS A 156 11.02 4.35 -25.42
N GLN A 157 11.24 3.49 -26.44
CA GLN A 157 11.91 2.20 -26.26
C GLN A 157 13.31 2.35 -25.68
N ALA A 158 14.10 3.30 -26.18
CA ALA A 158 15.44 3.55 -25.65
C ALA A 158 15.41 4.02 -24.20
N ALA A 159 14.49 4.95 -23.86
CA ALA A 159 14.33 5.43 -22.49
C ALA A 159 13.86 4.31 -21.53
N ALA A 160 12.88 3.50 -21.93
CA ALA A 160 12.38 2.38 -21.13
C ALA A 160 13.49 1.31 -20.91
N ALA A 161 14.24 0.97 -21.96
CA ALA A 161 15.37 0.03 -21.86
C ALA A 161 16.46 0.54 -20.89
N TYR A 162 16.76 1.83 -20.93
CA TYR A 162 17.69 2.45 -19.98
C TYR A 162 17.15 2.39 -18.55
N GLY A 163 15.86 2.65 -18.34
CA GLY A 163 15.22 2.49 -17.03
C GLY A 163 15.32 1.07 -16.48
N VAL A 164 15.12 0.04 -17.32
CA VAL A 164 15.30 -1.36 -16.94
C VAL A 164 16.77 -1.66 -16.57
N GLN A 165 17.72 -1.06 -17.28
CA GLN A 165 19.14 -1.17 -16.93
C GLN A 165 19.40 -0.58 -15.54
N LEU A 166 18.86 0.62 -15.23
CA LEU A 166 18.96 1.23 -13.90
C LEU A 166 18.30 0.37 -12.82
N ALA A 167 17.16 -0.29 -13.11
CA ALA A 167 16.49 -1.19 -12.18
C ALA A 167 17.38 -2.33 -11.71
N ASN A 168 18.28 -2.83 -12.58
CA ASN A 168 19.25 -3.83 -12.18
C ASN A 168 20.28 -3.31 -11.16
N GLY A 169 20.50 -2.00 -11.09
CA GLY A 169 21.35 -1.33 -10.11
C GLY A 169 20.66 -1.05 -8.75
N VAL A 170 19.35 -1.14 -8.64
CA VAL A 170 18.63 -0.88 -7.39
C VAL A 170 19.03 -1.89 -6.31
N ASP A 171 19.54 -1.42 -5.18
CA ASP A 171 20.01 -2.26 -4.07
C ASP A 171 18.89 -2.67 -3.13
N VAL A 172 18.05 -3.59 -3.63
CA VAL A 172 16.96 -4.18 -2.84
C VAL A 172 17.50 -5.00 -1.66
N ALA A 173 18.59 -5.72 -1.86
CA ALA A 173 19.18 -6.58 -0.83
C ALA A 173 19.71 -5.77 0.35
N GLY A 174 20.45 -4.69 0.09
CA GLY A 174 20.93 -3.78 1.12
C GLY A 174 19.79 -3.10 1.88
N THR A 175 18.73 -2.69 1.16
CA THR A 175 17.53 -2.11 1.78
C THR A 175 16.84 -3.10 2.72
N VAL A 176 16.56 -4.32 2.26
CA VAL A 176 15.98 -5.39 3.08
C VAL A 176 16.88 -5.73 4.26
N GLY A 177 18.20 -5.80 4.04
CA GLY A 177 19.20 -6.01 5.09
C GLY A 177 19.17 -4.92 6.17
N THR A 178 19.05 -3.65 5.78
CA THR A 178 18.92 -2.52 6.70
C THR A 178 17.65 -2.63 7.55
N ILE A 179 16.49 -2.91 6.94
CA ILE A 179 15.23 -3.11 7.67
C ILE A 179 15.35 -4.27 8.65
N ARG A 180 15.92 -5.40 8.23
CA ARG A 180 16.12 -6.58 9.09
C ARG A 180 17.12 -6.34 10.22
N GLY A 181 18.07 -5.44 10.05
CA GLY A 181 18.97 -5.00 11.12
C GLY A 181 18.22 -4.41 12.32
N TYR A 182 17.07 -3.78 12.09
CA TYR A 182 16.22 -3.21 13.14
C TYR A 182 15.09 -4.16 13.53
N ALA A 183 14.51 -4.88 12.58
CA ALA A 183 13.32 -5.73 12.74
C ALA A 183 13.54 -7.11 12.09
N ALA A 184 14.35 -7.94 12.71
CA ALA A 184 14.84 -9.21 12.15
C ALA A 184 13.71 -10.16 11.70
N ASN A 185 12.60 -10.18 12.44
CA ASN A 185 11.47 -11.08 12.22
C ASN A 185 10.31 -10.45 11.43
N ALA A 186 10.44 -9.17 11.03
CA ALA A 186 9.37 -8.51 10.31
C ALA A 186 9.12 -9.18 8.95
N LYS A 187 7.86 -9.36 8.61
CA LYS A 187 7.46 -9.58 7.22
C LYS A 187 7.68 -8.30 6.44
N ILE A 188 8.51 -8.34 5.42
CA ILE A 188 8.77 -7.20 4.55
C ILE A 188 8.00 -7.42 3.25
N ALA A 189 7.11 -6.48 2.91
CA ALA A 189 6.33 -6.48 1.69
C ALA A 189 6.77 -5.33 0.79
N TRP A 190 7.41 -5.67 -0.33
CA TRP A 190 7.81 -4.73 -1.37
C TRP A 190 6.71 -4.66 -2.42
N LEU A 191 6.03 -3.54 -2.54
CA LEU A 191 4.92 -3.34 -3.47
C LEU A 191 5.46 -2.88 -4.82
N GLY A 192 4.89 -3.40 -5.89
CA GLY A 192 5.19 -2.98 -7.26
C GLY A 192 4.43 -1.72 -7.68
N TYR A 193 4.59 -1.37 -8.95
CA TYR A 193 3.92 -0.23 -9.58
C TYR A 193 2.84 -0.70 -10.56
N PRO A 194 1.71 0.01 -10.66
CA PRO A 194 0.70 -0.28 -11.66
C PRO A 194 1.15 0.16 -13.06
N ARG A 195 0.57 -0.43 -14.11
CA ARG A 195 0.64 0.14 -15.44
C ARG A 195 -0.11 1.46 -15.46
N LEU A 196 0.43 2.45 -16.17
CA LEU A 196 -0.15 3.79 -16.14
C LEU A 196 -1.13 4.05 -17.26
N PHE A 197 -0.95 3.46 -18.44
CA PHE A 197 -1.65 3.87 -19.64
C PHE A 197 -2.54 2.78 -20.21
N ALA A 198 -3.77 3.15 -20.61
CA ALA A 198 -4.63 2.26 -21.37
C ALA A 198 -4.04 2.05 -22.76
N THR A 199 -3.84 0.79 -23.15
CA THR A 199 -3.29 0.41 -24.46
C THR A 199 -4.36 -0.03 -25.45
N ALA A 200 -5.62 -0.12 -25.02
CA ALA A 200 -6.74 -0.50 -25.85
C ALA A 200 -7.39 0.74 -26.50
N GLY A 201 -7.47 0.74 -27.81
CA GLY A 201 -8.09 1.81 -28.61
C GLY A 201 -7.08 2.81 -29.19
N GLU A 202 -7.56 3.74 -30.00
CA GLU A 202 -6.77 4.82 -30.60
C GLU A 202 -6.43 5.95 -29.60
N SER A 203 -6.38 5.67 -28.33
CA SER A 203 -6.28 6.69 -27.29
C SER A 203 -4.89 7.28 -27.25
N THR A 204 -4.81 8.47 -27.78
CA THR A 204 -3.78 9.42 -27.45
C THR A 204 -4.08 9.96 -26.04
N THR A 205 -3.27 9.61 -25.07
CA THR A 205 -3.45 10.13 -23.71
C THR A 205 -2.82 11.51 -23.62
N VAL A 206 -3.60 12.52 -23.30
CA VAL A 206 -3.08 13.86 -23.03
C VAL A 206 -2.31 13.83 -21.72
N ILE A 207 -1.02 14.18 -21.75
CA ILE A 207 -0.19 14.31 -20.57
C ILE A 207 -0.21 15.78 -20.11
N ALA A 208 -0.07 16.00 -18.82
CA ALA A 208 0.03 17.33 -18.25
C ALA A 208 1.11 18.17 -18.96
N GLY A 209 0.74 19.38 -19.35
CA GLY A 209 1.60 20.25 -20.18
C GLY A 209 1.26 20.23 -21.67
N GLY A 210 0.19 19.53 -22.09
CA GLY A 210 -0.27 19.50 -23.48
C GLY A 210 0.41 18.45 -24.36
N GLY A 211 1.23 17.57 -23.78
CA GLY A 211 1.81 16.43 -24.48
C GLY A 211 0.79 15.31 -24.70
N VAL A 212 0.97 14.57 -25.79
CA VAL A 212 0.09 13.45 -26.17
C VAL A 212 0.97 12.21 -26.28
N MET A 213 0.72 11.20 -25.47
CA MET A 213 1.41 9.92 -25.59
C MET A 213 0.68 9.05 -26.63
N SER A 214 1.40 8.59 -27.65
CA SER A 214 0.84 7.66 -28.62
C SER A 214 0.54 6.30 -28.01
N ALA A 215 -0.38 5.53 -28.57
CA ALA A 215 -0.67 4.18 -28.12
C ALA A 215 0.56 3.26 -28.15
N ALA A 216 1.44 3.46 -29.14
CA ALA A 216 2.72 2.72 -29.23
C ALA A 216 3.64 3.07 -28.06
N ALA A 217 3.80 4.35 -27.73
CA ALA A 217 4.63 4.80 -26.60
C ALA A 217 4.03 4.35 -25.25
N ALA A 218 2.70 4.41 -25.08
CA ALA A 218 2.01 3.90 -23.91
C ALA A 218 2.28 2.40 -23.69
N ALA A 219 2.18 1.60 -24.74
CA ALA A 219 2.47 0.16 -24.68
C ALA A 219 3.94 -0.13 -24.33
N VAL A 220 4.88 0.66 -24.85
CA VAL A 220 6.30 0.55 -24.51
C VAL A 220 6.55 0.91 -23.06
N PHE A 221 5.95 2.00 -22.58
CA PHE A 221 6.07 2.44 -21.18
C PHE A 221 5.55 1.38 -20.22
N ASP A 222 4.36 0.84 -20.45
CA ASP A 222 3.76 -0.18 -19.59
C ASP A 222 4.55 -1.48 -19.59
N LYS A 223 5.11 -1.88 -20.75
CA LYS A 223 6.05 -3.00 -20.81
C LYS A 223 7.31 -2.73 -19.99
N GLY A 224 7.82 -1.50 -19.98
CA GLY A 224 8.93 -1.08 -19.12
C GLY A 224 8.57 -1.19 -17.63
N THR A 225 7.35 -0.82 -17.25
CA THR A 225 6.83 -0.99 -15.88
C THR A 225 6.75 -2.46 -15.48
N ASP A 226 6.28 -3.33 -16.37
CA ASP A 226 6.26 -4.78 -16.11
C ASP A 226 7.68 -5.33 -15.90
N GLN A 227 8.65 -4.87 -16.69
CA GLN A 227 10.06 -5.27 -16.56
C GLN A 227 10.68 -4.76 -15.25
N LEU A 228 10.41 -3.52 -14.85
CA LEU A 228 10.79 -2.99 -13.54
C LEU A 228 10.24 -3.86 -12.41
N ASN A 229 8.94 -4.13 -12.43
CA ASN A 229 8.29 -4.98 -11.44
C ASN A 229 8.91 -6.39 -11.40
N ALA A 230 9.24 -6.98 -12.55
CA ALA A 230 9.87 -8.29 -12.61
C ALA A 230 11.26 -8.29 -11.96
N VAL A 231 12.08 -7.26 -12.22
CA VAL A 231 13.41 -7.08 -11.61
C VAL A 231 13.28 -6.90 -10.09
N LEU A 232 12.41 -5.99 -9.64
CA LEU A 232 12.18 -5.75 -8.21
C LEU A 232 11.65 -7.00 -7.51
N ALA A 233 10.73 -7.73 -8.14
CA ALA A 233 10.17 -8.97 -7.60
C ALA A 233 11.24 -10.07 -7.44
N ALA A 234 12.13 -10.23 -8.42
CA ALA A 234 13.21 -11.20 -8.34
C ALA A 234 14.18 -10.84 -7.19
N LYS A 235 14.58 -9.58 -7.11
CA LYS A 235 15.50 -9.08 -6.07
C LYS A 235 14.88 -9.16 -4.67
N ALA A 236 13.59 -8.75 -4.51
CA ALA A 236 12.89 -8.81 -3.24
C ALA A 236 12.80 -10.25 -2.72
N ARG A 237 12.40 -11.20 -3.57
CA ARG A 237 12.36 -12.63 -3.20
C ARG A 237 13.73 -13.17 -2.81
N SER A 238 14.77 -12.83 -3.57
CA SER A 238 16.15 -13.24 -3.27
C SER A 238 16.65 -12.69 -1.93
N ALA A 239 16.19 -11.50 -1.54
CA ALA A 239 16.49 -10.87 -0.26
C ALA A 239 15.57 -11.35 0.89
N GLY A 240 14.63 -12.26 0.62
CA GLY A 240 13.69 -12.77 1.63
C GLY A 240 12.54 -11.81 1.94
N ALA A 241 12.24 -10.84 1.07
CA ALA A 241 11.04 -10.01 1.11
C ALA A 241 9.95 -10.56 0.18
N GLN A 242 8.70 -10.30 0.53
CA GLN A 242 7.56 -10.64 -0.33
C GLN A 242 7.34 -9.50 -1.34
N PHE A 243 7.32 -9.81 -2.64
CA PHE A 243 6.84 -8.86 -3.63
C PHE A 243 5.31 -8.91 -3.72
N VAL A 244 4.68 -7.75 -3.75
CA VAL A 244 3.23 -7.59 -3.91
C VAL A 244 2.95 -7.02 -5.30
N ASP A 245 2.36 -7.82 -6.16
CA ASP A 245 1.91 -7.36 -7.47
C ASP A 245 0.61 -6.54 -7.30
N VAL A 246 0.69 -5.27 -7.63
CA VAL A 246 -0.45 -4.35 -7.65
C VAL A 246 -0.99 -4.13 -9.06
N ALA A 247 -0.21 -4.41 -10.11
CA ALA A 247 -0.55 -4.05 -11.48
C ALA A 247 -1.87 -4.66 -11.94
N THR A 248 -2.13 -5.91 -11.56
CA THR A 248 -3.35 -6.63 -11.93
C THR A 248 -4.62 -6.00 -11.37
N LYS A 249 -4.54 -5.27 -10.25
CA LYS A 249 -5.68 -4.59 -9.64
C LYS A 249 -6.08 -3.32 -10.37
N PHE A 250 -5.15 -2.73 -11.12
CA PHE A 250 -5.38 -1.51 -11.88
C PHE A 250 -5.86 -1.75 -13.31
N ASN A 251 -5.96 -3.01 -13.76
CA ASN A 251 -6.42 -3.33 -15.11
C ASN A 251 -7.81 -2.72 -15.39
N GLY A 252 -7.90 -1.91 -16.47
CA GLY A 252 -9.10 -1.17 -16.86
C GLY A 252 -9.28 0.17 -16.14
N HIS A 253 -8.33 0.56 -15.29
CA HIS A 253 -8.31 1.82 -14.55
C HIS A 253 -7.07 2.67 -14.82
N GLU A 254 -6.39 2.39 -15.90
CA GLU A 254 -5.23 3.13 -16.38
C GLU A 254 -5.65 4.52 -16.89
N ILE A 255 -4.69 5.43 -17.04
CA ILE A 255 -4.88 6.72 -17.67
C ILE A 255 -5.35 6.51 -19.12
N GLY A 256 -6.45 7.15 -19.50
CA GLY A 256 -7.08 6.95 -20.82
C GLY A 256 -8.27 5.99 -20.78
N SER A 257 -8.47 5.23 -19.69
CA SER A 257 -9.72 4.49 -19.46
C SER A 257 -10.84 5.41 -18.95
N SER A 258 -12.10 4.99 -19.12
CA SER A 258 -13.26 5.77 -18.65
C SER A 258 -13.37 5.86 -17.13
N GLY A 259 -12.63 5.04 -16.40
CA GLY A 259 -12.64 4.97 -14.94
C GLY A 259 -11.24 4.99 -14.35
N SER A 260 -10.37 5.89 -14.84
CA SER A 260 -8.98 5.99 -14.38
C SER A 260 -8.87 6.23 -12.86
N TRP A 261 -7.95 5.52 -12.25
CA TRP A 261 -7.58 5.68 -10.84
C TRP A 261 -6.30 6.49 -10.63
N PHE A 262 -5.91 7.27 -11.62
CA PHE A 262 -4.73 8.12 -11.56
C PHE A 262 -5.08 9.59 -11.68
N ASN A 263 -4.32 10.41 -10.99
CA ASN A 263 -4.37 11.84 -11.18
C ASN A 263 -3.72 12.22 -12.53
N LEU A 264 -4.41 13.04 -13.29
CA LEU A 264 -3.89 13.67 -14.50
C LEU A 264 -4.62 14.99 -14.73
N GLY A 265 -3.90 16.10 -14.84
CA GLY A 265 -4.52 17.40 -15.13
C GLY A 265 -3.92 18.59 -14.42
N GLN A 266 -4.77 19.43 -13.83
CA GLN A 266 -4.43 20.75 -13.31
C GLN A 266 -3.32 20.77 -12.25
N TYR A 267 -3.29 19.77 -11.38
CA TYR A 267 -2.33 19.69 -10.28
C TYR A 267 -1.18 18.76 -10.67
N THR A 268 -0.28 19.29 -11.50
CA THR A 268 0.75 18.51 -12.20
C THR A 268 1.70 17.73 -11.30
N GLN A 269 1.93 18.20 -10.05
CA GLN A 269 2.75 17.50 -9.07
C GLN A 269 2.18 16.14 -8.64
N PHE A 270 0.86 15.92 -8.80
CA PHE A 270 0.21 14.66 -8.46
C PHE A 270 -0.02 13.76 -9.67
N ASN A 271 0.31 14.22 -10.88
CA ASN A 271 0.12 13.43 -12.09
C ASN A 271 0.82 12.08 -11.99
N PHE A 272 0.21 11.07 -12.61
CA PHE A 272 0.70 9.69 -12.64
C PHE A 272 0.66 8.96 -11.29
N HIS A 273 0.13 9.59 -10.25
CA HIS A 273 -0.05 8.96 -8.94
C HIS A 273 -1.50 8.55 -8.72
N PRO A 274 -1.74 7.50 -7.92
CA PRO A 274 -3.10 7.02 -7.66
C PRO A 274 -3.99 8.09 -7.02
N THR A 275 -5.25 8.08 -7.37
CA THR A 275 -6.31 8.76 -6.63
C THR A 275 -6.68 7.97 -5.36
N ALA A 276 -7.59 8.49 -4.54
CA ALA A 276 -8.15 7.75 -3.41
C ALA A 276 -8.71 6.38 -3.83
N ASP A 277 -9.32 6.30 -5.02
CA ASP A 277 -9.80 5.02 -5.58
C ASP A 277 -8.65 4.07 -5.92
N GLY A 278 -7.55 4.57 -6.48
CA GLY A 278 -6.37 3.76 -6.78
C GLY A 278 -5.73 3.16 -5.53
N TYR A 279 -5.68 3.91 -4.44
CA TYR A 279 -5.20 3.40 -3.15
C TYR A 279 -6.18 2.41 -2.53
N SER A 280 -7.47 2.77 -2.45
CA SER A 280 -8.46 1.95 -1.74
C SER A 280 -8.91 0.71 -2.50
N LYS A 281 -8.96 0.76 -3.82
CA LYS A 281 -9.46 -0.34 -4.69
C LYS A 281 -8.32 -1.09 -5.39
N GLY A 282 -7.14 -0.48 -5.51
CA GLY A 282 -5.94 -1.06 -6.13
C GLY A 282 -4.92 -1.57 -5.12
N TYR A 283 -4.20 -0.66 -4.46
CA TYR A 283 -3.13 -1.00 -3.52
C TYR A 283 -3.60 -1.79 -2.31
N TYR A 284 -4.61 -1.28 -1.58
CA TYR A 284 -5.12 -1.92 -0.37
C TYR A 284 -5.54 -3.39 -0.57
N PRO A 285 -6.40 -3.76 -1.53
CA PRO A 285 -6.76 -5.16 -1.72
C PRO A 285 -5.60 -6.03 -2.22
N ALA A 286 -4.62 -5.48 -2.95
CA ALA A 286 -3.41 -6.21 -3.31
C ALA A 286 -2.58 -6.53 -2.06
N MET A 287 -2.39 -5.55 -1.16
CA MET A 287 -1.69 -5.74 0.11
C MET A 287 -2.39 -6.78 0.99
N VAL A 288 -3.69 -6.62 1.24
CA VAL A 288 -4.45 -7.56 2.09
C VAL A 288 -4.38 -8.98 1.56
N SER A 289 -4.55 -9.16 0.25
CA SER A 289 -4.50 -10.48 -0.41
C SER A 289 -3.12 -11.15 -0.27
N ALA A 290 -2.04 -10.38 -0.45
CA ALA A 290 -0.68 -10.91 -0.42
C ALA A 290 -0.14 -11.07 1.01
N ILE A 291 -0.34 -10.08 1.87
CA ILE A 291 0.22 -10.02 3.22
C ILE A 291 -0.55 -10.93 4.17
N LYS A 292 -1.88 -11.02 3.99
CA LYS A 292 -2.81 -11.75 4.86
C LYS A 292 -2.67 -11.32 6.33
N PRO A 293 -2.99 -10.05 6.67
CA PRO A 293 -2.69 -9.45 7.97
C PRO A 293 -3.26 -10.24 9.15
N ALA A 294 -4.45 -10.81 9.01
CA ALA A 294 -5.08 -11.65 10.04
C ALA A 294 -4.29 -12.91 10.39
N GLN A 295 -3.36 -13.36 9.54
CA GLN A 295 -2.51 -14.53 9.79
C GLN A 295 -1.20 -14.16 10.47
N LEU A 296 -0.80 -12.90 10.47
CA LEU A 296 0.42 -12.44 11.12
C LEU A 296 0.30 -12.46 12.66
N VAL A 297 -0.92 -12.36 13.18
CA VAL A 297 -1.22 -12.37 14.63
C VAL A 297 -1.04 -13.75 15.25
N LYS A 298 -0.82 -14.81 14.46
CA LYS A 298 -0.75 -16.21 14.90
C LYS A 298 0.67 -16.76 15.05
N GLY A 299 1.66 -15.87 14.97
CA GLY A 299 3.09 -16.25 15.08
C GLY A 299 3.59 -16.35 16.51
#